data_1e5437c1db80d7b87cbbbd94a06da252
#
_entry.id   1e5437c1db80d7b87cbbbd94a06da252
#
_cell.length_a   1.000
_cell.length_b   1.000
_cell.length_c   1.000
_cell.angle_alpha   90.00
_cell.angle_beta   90.00
_cell.angle_gamma   90.00
#
_symmetry.space_group_name_H-M   'P 1'
#
loop_
_entity.id
_entity.type
_entity.pdbx_description
1 polymer ?
#
loop_
_entity_poly.entity_id
_entity_poly.type
_entity_poly.pdbx_seq_one_letter_code
_entity_poly.pdbx_strand_id
1 'polypeptide(L)'
;MTAFARATEESAQWRISVEMKSVNHRFLEVNVKMGDTLRHLEGTIRERLQAAVARGKVEIWLFVETLGDNNAQRLDATALASWRDRLAAADPQGMLGQPTWRDVLALPGVLVKEYNSEDALDAAVLRLFDAALADFLAMREREGTAIAAVLGARLDSMSAVLDGVVADLPQLQEKTAASLQERLRALQYEADPAVAGQALSQILAKMDIQEELDRLHFHIEEARKTLQQDGAIGRRLDFLMQEFNREANTLGSKAGDNAQSQASVELKVLIEQMREQVQNLV
;
A
#
# COMPACT_ATOMS: atom_id res chain seq x y z
N MET A 1 1.42 0.00 0.22
CA MET A 1 1.32 -0.10 1.70
C MET A 1 0.62 -1.40 2.07
N THR A 2 1.23 -2.16 2.96
CA THR A 2 0.67 -3.39 3.54
C THR A 2 0.10 -3.04 4.91
N ALA A 3 -1.20 -3.22 5.13
CA ALA A 3 -1.81 -2.93 6.41
C ALA A 3 -2.61 -4.15 6.89
N PHE A 4 -2.71 -4.28 8.19
CA PHE A 4 -3.51 -5.29 8.86
C PHE A 4 -4.27 -4.64 10.02
N ALA A 5 -5.55 -4.95 10.13
CA ALA A 5 -6.35 -4.59 11.29
C ALA A 5 -7.22 -5.77 11.69
N ARG A 6 -7.47 -5.90 12.98
CA ARG A 6 -8.38 -6.89 13.54
C ARG A 6 -9.17 -6.25 14.66
N ALA A 7 -10.48 -6.38 14.59
CA ALA A 7 -11.40 -6.01 15.65
C ALA A 7 -12.22 -7.24 16.06
N THR A 8 -12.51 -7.36 17.33
CA THR A 8 -13.33 -8.46 17.89
C THR A 8 -14.28 -7.88 18.93
N GLU A 9 -15.52 -8.28 18.86
CA GLU A 9 -16.54 -7.92 19.87
C GLU A 9 -17.22 -9.22 20.33
N GLU A 10 -17.38 -9.36 21.63
CA GLU A 10 -18.06 -10.49 22.23
C GLU A 10 -19.27 -10.02 23.06
N SER A 11 -20.39 -10.60 22.83
CA SER A 11 -21.62 -10.41 23.59
C SER A 11 -22.07 -11.73 24.20
N ALA A 12 -23.17 -11.74 24.94
CA ALA A 12 -23.74 -12.99 25.45
C ALA A 12 -24.24 -13.95 24.35
N GLN A 13 -24.44 -13.45 23.13
CA GLN A 13 -25.12 -14.16 22.04
C GLN A 13 -24.19 -14.51 20.87
N TRP A 14 -23.18 -13.67 20.60
CA TRP A 14 -22.25 -13.84 19.48
C TRP A 14 -20.85 -13.31 19.80
N ARG A 15 -19.88 -13.88 19.12
CA ARG A 15 -18.54 -13.31 18.97
C ARG A 15 -18.38 -12.93 17.50
N ILE A 16 -18.11 -11.66 17.26
CA ILE A 16 -17.85 -11.10 15.91
C ILE A 16 -16.37 -10.83 15.80
N SER A 17 -15.77 -11.21 14.68
CA SER A 17 -14.38 -10.88 14.34
C SER A 17 -14.30 -10.34 12.93
N VAL A 18 -13.66 -9.18 12.79
CA VAL A 18 -13.36 -8.56 11.50
C VAL A 18 -11.85 -8.47 11.36
N GLU A 19 -11.32 -9.06 10.31
CA GLU A 19 -9.91 -8.94 9.94
C GLU A 19 -9.81 -8.30 8.57
N MET A 20 -8.90 -7.33 8.43
CA MET A 20 -8.64 -6.62 7.19
C MET A 20 -7.15 -6.70 6.88
N LYS A 21 -6.80 -7.08 5.65
CA LYS A 21 -5.42 -7.10 5.18
C LYS A 21 -5.34 -6.46 3.80
N SER A 22 -4.33 -5.62 3.59
CA SER A 22 -4.03 -5.13 2.25
C SER A 22 -2.63 -5.49 1.80
N VAL A 23 -2.50 -5.64 0.49
CA VAL A 23 -1.21 -5.67 -0.20
C VAL A 23 -1.22 -4.63 -1.31
N ASN A 24 -0.03 -4.21 -1.71
CA ASN A 24 0.11 -3.23 -2.78
C ASN A 24 -0.47 -3.77 -4.10
N HIS A 25 -1.35 -2.99 -4.73
CA HIS A 25 -1.92 -3.31 -6.04
C HIS A 25 -2.29 -2.03 -6.80
N ARG A 26 -2.20 -2.07 -8.14
CA ARG A 26 -2.43 -0.92 -9.01
C ARG A 26 -3.85 -0.37 -8.93
N PHE A 27 -4.83 -1.25 -8.79
CA PHE A 27 -6.26 -0.94 -8.69
C PHE A 27 -6.80 -1.37 -7.33
N LEU A 28 -7.97 -0.86 -6.96
CA LEU A 28 -8.66 -1.37 -5.78
C LEU A 28 -9.33 -2.70 -6.12
N GLU A 29 -8.85 -3.77 -5.51
CA GLU A 29 -9.49 -5.08 -5.50
C GLU A 29 -9.98 -5.38 -4.08
N VAL A 30 -11.27 -5.65 -3.95
CA VAL A 30 -11.89 -5.95 -2.66
C VAL A 30 -12.39 -7.39 -2.68
N ASN A 31 -11.88 -8.20 -1.79
CA ASN A 31 -12.34 -9.56 -1.57
C ASN A 31 -12.91 -9.68 -0.16
N VAL A 32 -14.22 -9.93 -0.05
CA VAL A 32 -14.92 -10.08 1.22
C VAL A 32 -15.26 -11.55 1.41
N LYS A 33 -14.82 -12.12 2.52
CA LYS A 33 -15.13 -13.49 2.94
C LYS A 33 -15.98 -13.44 4.20
N MET A 34 -17.21 -13.91 4.09
CA MET A 34 -18.18 -13.92 5.19
C MET A 34 -19.12 -15.09 5.07
N GLY A 35 -19.81 -15.42 6.16
CA GLY A 35 -20.86 -16.44 6.18
C GLY A 35 -22.12 -16.01 5.39
N ASP A 36 -22.90 -16.97 4.94
CA ASP A 36 -24.10 -16.71 4.13
C ASP A 36 -25.14 -15.84 4.86
N THR A 37 -25.20 -15.90 6.19
CA THR A 37 -26.10 -15.09 7.03
C THR A 37 -25.81 -13.59 6.94
N LEU A 38 -24.59 -13.19 6.57
CA LEU A 38 -24.18 -11.78 6.48
C LEU A 38 -24.05 -11.29 5.03
N ARG A 39 -24.36 -12.15 4.05
CA ARG A 39 -24.14 -11.82 2.62
C ARG A 39 -24.88 -10.56 2.16
N HIS A 40 -25.99 -10.25 2.78
CA HIS A 40 -26.74 -9.02 2.49
C HIS A 40 -25.99 -7.74 2.86
N LEU A 41 -25.01 -7.80 3.78
CA LEU A 41 -24.15 -6.67 4.17
C LEU A 41 -22.98 -6.42 3.23
N GLU A 42 -22.67 -7.37 2.31
CA GLU A 42 -21.49 -7.29 1.44
C GLU A 42 -21.44 -5.98 0.64
N GLY A 43 -22.58 -5.56 0.09
CA GLY A 43 -22.69 -4.31 -0.67
C GLY A 43 -22.28 -3.09 0.17
N THR A 44 -22.86 -2.95 1.35
CA THR A 44 -22.57 -1.85 2.28
C THR A 44 -21.10 -1.83 2.72
N ILE A 45 -20.53 -2.99 3.01
CA ILE A 45 -19.12 -3.11 3.40
C ILE A 45 -18.20 -2.68 2.25
N ARG A 46 -18.49 -3.11 1.01
CA ARG A 46 -17.73 -2.70 -0.18
C ARG A 46 -17.80 -1.20 -0.41
N GLU A 47 -18.99 -0.61 -0.32
CA GLU A 47 -19.19 0.84 -0.49
C GLU A 47 -18.39 1.65 0.53
N ARG A 48 -18.44 1.28 1.82
CA ARG A 48 -17.69 1.95 2.88
C ARG A 48 -16.18 1.86 2.65
N LEU A 49 -15.68 0.68 2.26
CA LEU A 49 -14.26 0.52 1.95
C LEU A 49 -13.84 1.33 0.72
N GLN A 50 -14.64 1.33 -0.34
CA GLN A 50 -14.35 2.06 -1.58
C GLN A 50 -14.35 3.58 -1.37
N ALA A 51 -15.17 4.08 -0.46
CA ALA A 51 -15.16 5.49 -0.06
C ALA A 51 -13.88 5.89 0.67
N ALA A 52 -13.25 4.96 1.41
CA ALA A 52 -12.09 5.22 2.26
C ALA A 52 -10.74 4.85 1.60
N VAL A 53 -10.73 3.92 0.64
CA VAL A 53 -9.51 3.36 0.05
C VAL A 53 -9.56 3.46 -1.47
N ALA A 54 -8.64 4.25 -2.04
CA ALA A 54 -8.60 4.47 -3.49
C ALA A 54 -7.95 3.31 -4.28
N ARG A 55 -7.06 2.50 -3.66
CA ARG A 55 -6.31 1.42 -4.33
C ARG A 55 -5.69 0.43 -3.35
N GLY A 56 -5.26 -0.72 -3.88
CA GLY A 56 -4.71 -1.84 -3.13
C GLY A 56 -5.60 -3.07 -3.25
N LYS A 57 -5.04 -4.25 -3.03
CA LYS A 57 -5.83 -5.47 -2.88
C LYS A 57 -6.15 -5.64 -1.40
N VAL A 58 -7.42 -5.50 -1.04
CA VAL A 58 -7.92 -5.60 0.34
C VAL A 58 -8.71 -6.89 0.48
N GLU A 59 -8.30 -7.71 1.42
CA GLU A 59 -9.02 -8.91 1.84
C GLU A 59 -9.65 -8.64 3.20
N ILE A 60 -10.95 -8.93 3.31
CA ILE A 60 -11.74 -8.77 4.53
C ILE A 60 -12.28 -10.14 4.90
N TRP A 61 -12.03 -10.56 6.13
CA TRP A 61 -12.63 -11.76 6.73
C TRP A 61 -13.56 -11.32 7.84
N LEU A 62 -14.79 -11.78 7.77
CA LEU A 62 -15.83 -11.46 8.72
C LEU A 62 -16.45 -12.75 9.22
N PHE A 63 -16.23 -13.03 10.49
CA PHE A 63 -16.71 -14.23 11.15
C PHE A 63 -17.66 -13.87 12.28
N VAL A 64 -18.76 -14.59 12.35
CA VAL A 64 -19.69 -14.56 13.46
C VAL A 64 -19.82 -15.97 14.01
N GLU A 65 -19.49 -16.11 15.28
CA GLU A 65 -19.70 -17.31 16.06
C GLU A 65 -20.86 -17.05 17.04
N THR A 66 -21.90 -17.85 16.98
CA THR A 66 -23.00 -17.75 17.93
C THR A 66 -22.57 -18.39 19.24
N LEU A 67 -22.55 -17.59 20.30
CA LEU A 67 -22.27 -18.01 21.67
C LEU A 67 -23.59 -18.26 22.38
N GLY A 68 -23.69 -19.33 23.15
CA GLY A 68 -24.88 -19.66 23.91
C GLY A 68 -25.57 -20.93 23.40
N ASP A 69 -26.55 -21.37 24.15
CA ASP A 69 -27.32 -22.55 23.82
C ASP A 69 -28.05 -22.31 22.50
N ASN A 70 -27.43 -22.77 21.40
CA ASN A 70 -28.00 -22.71 20.04
C ASN A 70 -29.33 -23.45 19.91
N ASN A 71 -29.88 -23.89 21.05
CA ASN A 71 -31.13 -24.56 21.26
C ASN A 71 -32.27 -23.68 21.77
N ALA A 72 -32.13 -22.35 21.78
CA ALA A 72 -33.31 -21.51 21.94
C ALA A 72 -34.19 -21.66 20.69
N GLN A 73 -34.80 -22.83 20.60
CA GLN A 73 -35.84 -23.13 19.63
C GLN A 73 -37.17 -22.68 20.25
N ARG A 74 -37.84 -21.79 19.59
CA ARG A 74 -39.21 -21.41 19.96
C ARG A 74 -40.19 -22.25 19.18
N LEU A 75 -41.22 -22.69 19.86
CA LEU A 75 -42.42 -23.24 19.20
C LEU A 75 -43.17 -22.10 18.46
N ASP A 76 -43.28 -22.21 17.15
CA ASP A 76 -44.14 -21.32 16.38
C ASP A 76 -45.62 -21.74 16.56
N ALA A 77 -46.34 -20.96 17.33
CA ALA A 77 -47.75 -21.24 17.63
C ALA A 77 -48.65 -21.19 16.36
N THR A 78 -48.28 -20.34 15.37
CA THR A 78 -49.02 -20.19 14.12
C THR A 78 -48.81 -21.42 13.23
N ALA A 79 -47.57 -21.85 13.09
CA ALA A 79 -47.25 -23.08 12.34
C ALA A 79 -47.90 -24.30 12.99
N LEU A 80 -47.84 -24.37 14.32
CA LEU A 80 -48.48 -25.47 15.09
C LEU A 80 -50.00 -25.50 14.87
N ALA A 81 -50.67 -24.34 14.93
CA ALA A 81 -52.11 -24.23 14.65
C ALA A 81 -52.44 -24.66 13.20
N SER A 82 -51.67 -24.20 12.22
CA SER A 82 -51.83 -24.59 10.81
C SER A 82 -51.70 -26.12 10.61
N TRP A 83 -50.71 -26.74 11.23
CA TRP A 83 -50.55 -28.20 11.19
C TRP A 83 -51.67 -28.96 11.84
N ARG A 84 -52.14 -28.50 13.03
CA ARG A 84 -53.31 -29.08 13.71
C ARG A 84 -54.52 -29.08 12.77
N ASP A 85 -54.81 -27.95 12.11
CA ASP A 85 -56.00 -27.79 11.27
C ASP A 85 -55.89 -28.68 9.99
N ARG A 86 -54.68 -28.80 9.42
CA ARG A 86 -54.43 -29.70 8.28
C ARG A 86 -54.57 -31.19 8.66
N LEU A 87 -54.05 -31.58 9.80
CA LEU A 87 -54.18 -32.96 10.29
C LEU A 87 -55.63 -33.30 10.63
N ALA A 88 -56.39 -32.41 11.26
CA ALA A 88 -57.79 -32.59 11.52
C ALA A 88 -58.64 -32.75 10.24
N ALA A 89 -58.28 -31.96 9.19
CA ALA A 89 -58.94 -32.07 7.90
C ALA A 89 -58.58 -33.37 7.15
N ALA A 90 -57.34 -33.89 7.34
CA ALA A 90 -56.90 -35.14 6.70
C ALA A 90 -57.40 -36.41 7.40
N ASP A 91 -57.69 -36.34 8.69
CA ASP A 91 -58.20 -37.47 9.50
C ASP A 91 -59.47 -37.12 10.28
N PRO A 92 -60.62 -36.90 9.58
CA PRO A 92 -61.89 -36.52 10.21
C PRO A 92 -62.42 -37.58 11.14
N GLN A 93 -61.96 -38.81 11.00
CA GLN A 93 -62.43 -39.95 11.82
C GLN A 93 -61.49 -40.31 12.97
N GLY A 94 -60.35 -39.61 13.12
CA GLY A 94 -59.42 -39.79 14.19
C GLY A 94 -58.69 -41.14 14.20
N MET A 95 -58.47 -41.72 13.04
CA MET A 95 -57.86 -43.04 12.87
C MET A 95 -56.31 -43.04 13.07
N LEU A 96 -55.64 -41.90 12.94
CA LEU A 96 -54.18 -41.75 13.05
C LEU A 96 -53.67 -41.73 14.51
N GLY A 97 -54.55 -41.70 15.48
CA GLY A 97 -54.19 -41.57 16.88
C GLY A 97 -53.72 -40.17 17.29
N GLN A 98 -53.37 -40.01 18.57
CA GLN A 98 -52.86 -38.72 19.06
C GLN A 98 -51.34 -38.62 18.80
N PRO A 99 -50.85 -37.53 18.18
CA PRO A 99 -49.43 -37.32 17.94
C PRO A 99 -48.66 -37.14 19.27
N THR A 100 -47.49 -37.69 19.34
CA THR A 100 -46.57 -37.43 20.46
C THR A 100 -45.84 -36.10 20.30
N TRP A 101 -45.29 -35.57 21.38
CA TRP A 101 -44.46 -34.36 21.30
C TRP A 101 -43.32 -34.50 20.30
N ARG A 102 -42.76 -35.71 20.16
CA ARG A 102 -41.71 -35.99 19.18
C ARG A 102 -42.21 -35.78 17.74
N ASP A 103 -43.41 -36.22 17.44
CA ASP A 103 -43.99 -36.07 16.10
C ASP A 103 -44.29 -34.60 15.80
N VAL A 104 -44.80 -33.86 16.80
CA VAL A 104 -45.09 -32.44 16.69
C VAL A 104 -43.82 -31.62 16.44
N LEU A 105 -42.75 -31.91 17.19
CA LEU A 105 -41.46 -31.20 17.04
C LEU A 105 -40.75 -31.49 15.73
N ALA A 106 -41.06 -32.63 15.07
CA ALA A 106 -40.53 -32.99 13.77
C ALA A 106 -41.25 -32.32 12.60
N LEU A 107 -42.40 -31.64 12.83
CA LEU A 107 -43.15 -30.96 11.77
C LEU A 107 -42.36 -29.74 11.26
N PRO A 108 -42.27 -29.56 9.94
CA PRO A 108 -41.59 -28.41 9.36
C PRO A 108 -42.16 -27.07 9.84
N GLY A 109 -41.29 -26.17 10.31
CA GLY A 109 -41.64 -24.83 10.74
C GLY A 109 -42.22 -24.70 12.14
N VAL A 110 -42.46 -25.83 12.89
CA VAL A 110 -42.94 -25.81 14.26
C VAL A 110 -41.83 -25.42 15.25
N LEU A 111 -40.61 -25.90 15.03
CA LEU A 111 -39.44 -25.43 15.74
C LEU A 111 -38.72 -24.38 14.88
N VAL A 112 -38.76 -23.13 15.31
CA VAL A 112 -38.00 -22.03 14.71
C VAL A 112 -36.84 -21.66 15.63
N LYS A 113 -35.68 -21.48 15.05
CA LYS A 113 -34.55 -20.90 15.78
C LYS A 113 -34.89 -19.46 16.12
N GLU A 114 -34.78 -19.10 17.38
CA GLU A 114 -34.95 -17.72 17.82
C GLU A 114 -33.68 -16.95 17.46
N TYR A 115 -33.66 -16.34 16.29
CA TYR A 115 -32.66 -15.32 15.97
C TYR A 115 -33.09 -14.04 16.67
N ASN A 116 -32.39 -13.69 17.76
CA ASN A 116 -32.51 -12.35 18.29
C ASN A 116 -32.14 -11.36 17.20
N SER A 117 -33.05 -10.49 16.86
CA SER A 117 -33.11 -9.52 15.77
C SER A 117 -31.87 -9.46 14.86
N GLU A 118 -32.01 -9.91 13.61
CA GLU A 118 -30.98 -9.78 12.56
C GLU A 118 -30.44 -8.34 12.53
N ASP A 119 -31.30 -7.35 12.73
CA ASP A 119 -30.94 -5.94 12.78
C ASP A 119 -29.91 -5.59 13.87
N ALA A 120 -29.96 -6.22 15.04
CA ALA A 120 -28.99 -5.96 16.11
C ALA A 120 -27.61 -6.56 15.81
N LEU A 121 -27.57 -7.74 15.19
CA LEU A 121 -26.34 -8.36 14.71
C LEU A 121 -25.72 -7.52 13.58
N ASP A 122 -26.52 -7.11 12.61
CA ASP A 122 -26.07 -6.29 11.48
C ASP A 122 -25.47 -4.97 11.94
N ALA A 123 -26.15 -4.30 12.87
CA ALA A 123 -25.65 -3.07 13.47
C ALA A 123 -24.31 -3.28 14.22
N ALA A 124 -24.17 -4.39 14.95
CA ALA A 124 -22.93 -4.73 15.63
C ALA A 124 -21.79 -5.03 14.64
N VAL A 125 -22.07 -5.80 13.59
CA VAL A 125 -21.11 -6.12 12.51
C VAL A 125 -20.63 -4.86 11.81
N LEU A 126 -21.54 -3.97 11.40
CA LEU A 126 -21.18 -2.74 10.71
C LEU A 126 -20.40 -1.77 11.60
N ARG A 127 -20.75 -1.65 12.88
CA ARG A 127 -19.99 -0.86 13.86
C ARG A 127 -18.58 -1.42 14.04
N LEU A 128 -18.42 -2.73 14.18
CA LEU A 128 -17.12 -3.37 14.35
C LEU A 128 -16.28 -3.26 13.08
N PHE A 129 -16.91 -3.36 11.91
CA PHE A 129 -16.25 -3.12 10.63
C PHE A 129 -15.72 -1.68 10.54
N ASP A 130 -16.50 -0.67 10.93
CA ASP A 130 -16.08 0.72 10.92
C ASP A 130 -14.89 0.96 11.88
N ALA A 131 -14.89 0.32 13.03
CA ALA A 131 -13.74 0.36 13.96
C ALA A 131 -12.48 -0.28 13.34
N ALA A 132 -12.62 -1.47 12.74
CA ALA A 132 -11.52 -2.13 12.04
C ALA A 132 -11.00 -1.31 10.86
N LEU A 133 -11.90 -0.65 10.11
CA LEU A 133 -11.53 0.23 9.00
C LEU A 133 -10.76 1.45 9.49
N ALA A 134 -11.16 2.06 10.59
CA ALA A 134 -10.44 3.19 11.19
C ALA A 134 -9.01 2.80 11.60
N ASP A 135 -8.84 1.67 12.28
CA ASP A 135 -7.53 1.15 12.66
C ASP A 135 -6.66 0.80 11.44
N PHE A 136 -7.28 0.23 10.41
CA PHE A 136 -6.63 -0.08 9.14
C PHE A 136 -6.10 1.18 8.44
N LEU A 137 -6.90 2.25 8.37
CA LEU A 137 -6.50 3.52 7.80
C LEU A 137 -5.38 4.19 8.60
N ALA A 138 -5.51 4.20 9.94
CA ALA A 138 -4.45 4.73 10.82
C ALA A 138 -3.12 3.96 10.68
N MET A 139 -3.15 2.64 10.45
CA MET A 139 -1.95 1.87 10.17
C MET A 139 -1.32 2.26 8.83
N ARG A 140 -2.12 2.44 7.78
CA ARG A 140 -1.64 2.89 6.46
C ARG A 140 -0.99 4.27 6.52
N GLU A 141 -1.56 5.19 7.29
CA GLU A 141 -1.02 6.54 7.49
C GLU A 141 0.34 6.50 8.20
N ARG A 142 0.45 5.70 9.27
CA ARG A 142 1.72 5.50 9.97
C ARG A 142 2.80 4.91 9.07
N GLU A 143 2.47 3.89 8.27
CA GLU A 143 3.40 3.29 7.32
C GLU A 143 3.83 4.31 6.27
N GLY A 144 2.88 5.08 5.70
CA GLY A 144 3.16 6.13 4.73
C GLY A 144 4.12 7.19 5.29
N THR A 145 3.88 7.65 6.50
CA THR A 145 4.75 8.62 7.20
C THR A 145 6.15 8.07 7.43
N ALA A 146 6.27 6.80 7.84
CA ALA A 146 7.57 6.15 8.04
C ALA A 146 8.35 6.04 6.73
N ILE A 147 7.69 5.65 5.63
CA ILE A 147 8.32 5.58 4.30
C ILE A 147 8.75 6.97 3.83
N ALA A 148 7.91 8.01 4.02
CA ALA A 148 8.25 9.39 3.66
C ALA A 148 9.49 9.89 4.42
N ALA A 149 9.62 9.56 5.70
CA ALA A 149 10.81 9.89 6.50
C ALA A 149 12.07 9.19 5.97
N VAL A 150 11.99 7.90 5.60
CA VAL A 150 13.10 7.16 5.01
C VAL A 150 13.52 7.78 3.66
N LEU A 151 12.55 8.11 2.80
CA LEU A 151 12.85 8.76 1.52
C LEU A 151 13.48 10.14 1.72
N GLY A 152 12.98 10.94 2.66
CA GLY A 152 13.56 12.23 3.03
C GLY A 152 15.03 12.12 3.43
N ALA A 153 15.38 11.17 4.31
CA ALA A 153 16.75 10.92 4.73
C ALA A 153 17.66 10.49 3.55
N ARG A 154 17.14 9.73 2.57
CA ARG A 154 17.90 9.36 1.37
C ARG A 154 18.14 10.55 0.44
N LEU A 155 17.14 11.43 0.29
CA LEU A 155 17.29 12.67 -0.47
C LEU A 155 18.35 13.61 0.18
N ASP A 156 18.41 13.66 1.52
CA ASP A 156 19.45 14.39 2.24
C ASP A 156 20.84 13.80 1.98
N SER A 157 20.95 12.47 1.98
CA SER A 157 22.21 11.79 1.64
C SER A 157 22.62 12.08 0.19
N MET A 158 21.69 12.07 -0.76
CA MET A 158 21.99 12.43 -2.16
C MET A 158 22.47 13.87 -2.26
N SER A 159 21.83 14.82 -1.57
CA SER A 159 22.28 16.22 -1.55
C SER A 159 23.72 16.34 -1.04
N ALA A 160 24.06 15.64 0.05
CA ALA A 160 25.42 15.65 0.59
C ALA A 160 26.46 15.09 -0.39
N VAL A 161 26.14 14.02 -1.13
CA VAL A 161 27.03 13.49 -2.18
C VAL A 161 27.24 14.51 -3.30
N LEU A 162 26.17 15.17 -3.75
CA LEU A 162 26.25 16.20 -4.80
C LEU A 162 27.06 17.42 -4.35
N ASP A 163 26.85 17.89 -3.11
CA ASP A 163 27.61 19.01 -2.53
C ASP A 163 29.10 18.68 -2.48
N GLY A 164 29.45 17.44 -2.15
CA GLY A 164 30.84 16.97 -2.20
C GLY A 164 31.43 17.06 -3.62
N VAL A 165 30.69 16.58 -4.61
CA VAL A 165 31.12 16.63 -6.03
C VAL A 165 31.33 18.08 -6.47
N VAL A 166 30.39 18.99 -6.12
CA VAL A 166 30.49 20.42 -6.45
C VAL A 166 31.72 21.07 -5.82
N ALA A 167 32.02 20.73 -4.57
CA ALA A 167 33.18 21.27 -3.85
C ALA A 167 34.52 20.85 -4.49
N ASP A 168 34.57 19.63 -5.05
CA ASP A 168 35.80 19.08 -5.65
C ASP A 168 36.03 19.50 -7.12
N LEU A 169 34.99 20.03 -7.82
CA LEU A 169 35.05 20.39 -9.23
C LEU A 169 36.20 21.37 -9.59
N PRO A 170 36.44 22.47 -8.85
CA PRO A 170 37.50 23.40 -9.21
C PRO A 170 38.89 22.75 -9.16
N GLN A 171 39.15 21.93 -8.15
CA GLN A 171 40.42 21.24 -8.00
C GLN A 171 40.66 20.17 -9.08
N LEU A 172 39.60 19.49 -9.50
CA LEU A 172 39.65 18.52 -10.58
C LEU A 172 39.95 19.18 -11.92
N GLN A 173 39.31 20.32 -12.21
CA GLN A 173 39.58 21.09 -13.43
C GLN A 173 41.03 21.56 -13.49
N GLU A 174 41.57 22.06 -12.38
CA GLU A 174 42.97 22.50 -12.28
C GLU A 174 43.97 21.35 -12.50
N LYS A 175 43.74 20.19 -11.83
CA LYS A 175 44.56 18.98 -12.01
C LYS A 175 44.53 18.47 -13.44
N THR A 176 43.36 18.46 -14.07
CA THR A 176 43.17 18.03 -15.45
C THR A 176 43.93 18.94 -16.42
N ALA A 177 43.83 20.26 -16.24
CA ALA A 177 44.54 21.24 -17.05
C ALA A 177 46.09 21.08 -16.91
N ALA A 178 46.57 20.92 -15.66
CA ALA A 178 48.01 20.71 -15.40
C ALA A 178 48.51 19.41 -16.02
N SER A 179 47.80 18.30 -15.86
CA SER A 179 48.17 17.00 -16.44
C SER A 179 48.23 17.03 -17.97
N LEU A 180 47.28 17.74 -18.62
CA LEU A 180 47.26 17.89 -20.06
C LEU A 180 48.47 18.71 -20.54
N GLN A 181 48.79 19.81 -19.86
CA GLN A 181 49.96 20.63 -20.18
C GLN A 181 51.26 19.83 -20.06
N GLU A 182 51.39 19.01 -19.01
CA GLU A 182 52.56 18.14 -18.80
C GLU A 182 52.69 17.10 -19.92
N ARG A 183 51.58 16.45 -20.31
CA ARG A 183 51.58 15.48 -21.43
C ARG A 183 51.98 16.14 -22.75
N LEU A 184 51.49 17.34 -23.03
CA LEU A 184 51.86 18.09 -24.23
C LEU A 184 53.36 18.42 -24.25
N ARG A 185 53.93 18.80 -23.11
CA ARG A 185 55.39 19.03 -22.97
C ARG A 185 56.22 17.77 -23.17
N ALA A 186 55.75 16.66 -22.57
CA ALA A 186 56.47 15.36 -22.68
C ALA A 186 56.52 14.80 -24.11
N LEU A 187 55.55 15.14 -24.94
CA LEU A 187 55.50 14.73 -26.34
C LEU A 187 56.42 15.58 -27.25
N GLN A 188 57.19 16.54 -26.69
CA GLN A 188 58.04 17.48 -27.44
C GLN A 188 57.32 18.13 -28.63
N TYR A 189 56.02 18.22 -28.53
CA TYR A 189 55.18 18.80 -29.56
C TYR A 189 55.13 20.32 -29.33
N GLU A 190 55.79 21.09 -30.20
CA GLU A 190 55.55 22.53 -30.31
C GLU A 190 54.13 22.76 -30.92
N ALA A 191 53.11 22.39 -30.14
CA ALA A 191 51.76 22.66 -30.56
C ALA A 191 51.54 24.16 -30.59
N ASP A 192 50.94 24.66 -31.67
CA ASP A 192 50.39 26.02 -31.69
C ASP A 192 49.51 26.20 -30.42
N PRO A 193 49.79 27.25 -29.61
CA PRO A 193 49.03 27.52 -28.40
C PRO A 193 47.52 27.55 -28.62
N ALA A 194 47.05 27.92 -29.80
CA ALA A 194 45.64 27.92 -30.18
C ALA A 194 45.09 26.49 -30.29
N VAL A 195 45.83 25.55 -30.88
CA VAL A 195 45.42 24.15 -31.01
C VAL A 195 45.41 23.44 -29.66
N ALA A 196 46.41 23.71 -28.80
CA ALA A 196 46.44 23.19 -27.43
C ALA A 196 45.28 23.71 -26.58
N GLY A 197 44.94 25.01 -26.70
CA GLY A 197 43.80 25.63 -26.04
C GLY A 197 42.46 25.04 -26.49
N GLN A 198 42.30 24.78 -27.78
CA GLN A 198 41.10 24.17 -28.32
C GLN A 198 40.94 22.70 -27.85
N ALA A 199 41.99 21.92 -27.80
CA ALA A 199 41.95 20.57 -27.29
C ALA A 199 41.59 20.52 -25.81
N LEU A 200 42.14 21.42 -24.97
CA LEU A 200 41.80 21.56 -23.57
C LEU A 200 40.33 21.89 -23.40
N SER A 201 39.82 22.90 -24.14
CA SER A 201 38.42 23.29 -24.08
C SER A 201 37.45 22.15 -24.42
N GLN A 202 37.79 21.34 -25.43
CA GLN A 202 37.01 20.14 -25.80
C GLN A 202 37.01 19.06 -24.71
N ILE A 203 38.16 18.84 -24.03
CA ILE A 203 38.24 17.89 -22.92
C ILE A 203 37.42 18.37 -21.73
N LEU A 204 37.54 19.64 -21.34
CA LEU A 204 36.78 20.23 -20.25
C LEU A 204 35.26 20.21 -20.53
N ALA A 205 34.88 20.50 -21.78
CA ALA A 205 33.47 20.42 -22.18
C ALA A 205 32.88 18.98 -22.10
N LYS A 206 33.70 17.95 -22.37
CA LYS A 206 33.26 16.55 -22.21
C LYS A 206 33.16 16.12 -20.76
N MET A 207 33.87 16.77 -19.86
CA MET A 207 33.85 16.51 -18.41
C MET A 207 32.91 17.45 -17.67
N ASP A 208 32.21 18.33 -18.38
CA ASP A 208 31.24 19.24 -17.78
C ASP A 208 30.02 18.46 -17.31
N ILE A 209 29.80 18.45 -16.01
CA ILE A 209 28.72 17.77 -15.31
C ILE A 209 27.77 18.74 -14.62
N GLN A 210 27.92 20.05 -14.86
CA GLN A 210 27.15 21.07 -14.17
C GLN A 210 25.65 20.92 -14.44
N GLU A 211 25.28 20.63 -15.68
CA GLU A 211 23.86 20.41 -16.04
C GLU A 211 23.27 19.23 -15.31
N GLU A 212 23.99 18.10 -15.19
CA GLU A 212 23.55 16.92 -14.45
C GLU A 212 23.38 17.21 -12.95
N LEU A 213 24.31 17.97 -12.37
CA LEU A 213 24.22 18.40 -10.96
C LEU A 213 23.00 19.29 -10.72
N ASP A 214 22.78 20.29 -11.58
CA ASP A 214 21.63 21.19 -11.48
C ASP A 214 20.31 20.44 -11.62
N ARG A 215 20.23 19.47 -12.55
CA ARG A 215 19.05 18.62 -12.73
C ARG A 215 18.82 17.71 -11.53
N LEU A 216 19.87 17.09 -10.98
CA LEU A 216 19.75 16.27 -9.77
C LEU A 216 19.24 17.07 -8.58
N HIS A 217 19.77 18.27 -8.34
CA HIS A 217 19.27 19.17 -7.30
C HIS A 217 17.79 19.54 -7.52
N PHE A 218 17.43 19.89 -8.74
CA PHE A 218 16.04 20.21 -9.10
C PHE A 218 15.11 19.00 -8.80
N HIS A 219 15.50 17.80 -9.20
CA HIS A 219 14.70 16.60 -8.95
C HIS A 219 14.61 16.24 -7.48
N ILE A 220 15.65 16.50 -6.67
CA ILE A 220 15.60 16.33 -5.20
C ILE A 220 14.54 17.25 -4.61
N GLU A 221 14.53 18.52 -4.98
CA GLU A 221 13.52 19.46 -4.49
C GLU A 221 12.09 19.09 -4.93
N GLU A 222 11.92 18.63 -6.17
CA GLU A 222 10.63 18.13 -6.65
C GLU A 222 10.19 16.86 -5.91
N ALA A 223 11.10 15.96 -5.56
CA ALA A 223 10.80 14.78 -4.75
C ALA A 223 10.36 15.18 -3.33
N ARG A 224 11.06 16.13 -2.69
CA ARG A 224 10.68 16.67 -1.37
C ARG A 224 9.30 17.30 -1.38
N LYS A 225 9.00 18.14 -2.38
CA LYS A 225 7.65 18.73 -2.56
C LYS A 225 6.58 17.65 -2.78
N THR A 226 6.90 16.61 -3.56
CA THR A 226 5.97 15.52 -3.83
C THR A 226 5.66 14.72 -2.57
N LEU A 227 6.63 14.49 -1.69
CA LEU A 227 6.43 13.81 -0.41
C LEU A 227 5.51 14.57 0.57
N GLN A 228 5.36 15.88 0.38
CA GLN A 228 4.48 16.73 1.20
C GLN A 228 3.04 16.83 0.63
N GLN A 229 2.78 16.26 -0.54
CA GLN A 229 1.46 16.29 -1.16
C GLN A 229 0.58 15.16 -0.68
N ASP A 230 -0.71 15.46 -0.49
CA ASP A 230 -1.72 14.45 -0.23
C ASP A 230 -2.06 13.65 -1.50
N GLY A 231 -2.46 12.40 -1.31
CA GLY A 231 -2.99 11.56 -2.38
C GLY A 231 -1.97 10.61 -3.03
N ALA A 232 -2.19 10.31 -4.32
CA ALA A 232 -1.47 9.25 -5.03
C ALA A 232 -0.11 9.73 -5.59
N ILE A 233 0.88 9.91 -4.72
CA ILE A 233 2.21 10.43 -5.07
C ILE A 233 3.17 9.41 -5.70
N GLY A 234 2.91 8.11 -5.56
CA GLY A 234 3.84 7.05 -5.96
C GLY A 234 4.28 7.09 -7.41
N ARG A 235 3.35 7.36 -8.37
CA ARG A 235 3.71 7.46 -9.79
C ARG A 235 4.67 8.61 -10.08
N ARG A 236 4.47 9.75 -9.42
CA ARG A 236 5.34 10.92 -9.59
C ARG A 236 6.74 10.65 -9.03
N LEU A 237 6.80 10.00 -7.86
CA LEU A 237 8.06 9.58 -7.29
C LEU A 237 8.77 8.52 -8.15
N ASP A 238 8.06 7.53 -8.71
CA ASP A 238 8.66 6.54 -9.62
C ASP A 238 9.27 7.20 -10.87
N PHE A 239 8.57 8.18 -11.45
CA PHE A 239 9.14 8.99 -12.54
C PHE A 239 10.41 9.72 -12.10
N LEU A 240 10.41 10.36 -10.92
CA LEU A 240 11.59 11.05 -10.41
C LEU A 240 12.76 10.07 -10.16
N MET A 241 12.50 8.85 -9.71
CA MET A 241 13.55 7.81 -9.59
C MET A 241 14.18 7.46 -10.94
N GLN A 242 13.40 7.47 -12.02
CA GLN A 242 13.92 7.24 -13.38
C GLN A 242 14.81 8.41 -13.83
N GLU A 243 14.39 9.65 -13.59
CA GLU A 243 15.18 10.84 -13.91
C GLU A 243 16.48 10.89 -13.08
N PHE A 244 16.42 10.62 -11.77
CA PHE A 244 17.62 10.47 -10.95
C PHE A 244 18.62 9.46 -11.54
N ASN A 245 18.13 8.29 -11.94
CA ASN A 245 18.99 7.25 -12.50
C ASN A 245 19.63 7.70 -13.82
N ARG A 246 18.87 8.40 -14.66
CA ARG A 246 19.35 8.97 -15.91
C ARG A 246 20.49 9.95 -15.68
N GLU A 247 20.29 10.94 -14.81
CA GLU A 247 21.29 11.96 -14.53
C GLU A 247 22.53 11.37 -13.81
N ALA A 248 22.34 10.44 -12.86
CA ALA A 248 23.44 9.73 -12.22
C ALA A 248 24.27 8.89 -13.21
N ASN A 249 23.65 8.28 -14.23
CA ASN A 249 24.36 7.57 -15.30
C ASN A 249 25.19 8.52 -16.15
N THR A 250 24.63 9.68 -16.52
CA THR A 250 25.31 10.69 -17.32
C THR A 250 26.50 11.27 -16.55
N LEU A 251 26.33 11.59 -15.26
CA LEU A 251 27.38 12.02 -14.36
C LEU A 251 28.52 10.99 -14.32
N GLY A 252 28.20 9.71 -14.13
CA GLY A 252 29.20 8.64 -14.13
C GLY A 252 29.92 8.46 -15.46
N SER A 253 29.27 8.67 -16.60
CA SER A 253 29.89 8.58 -17.93
C SER A 253 30.79 9.77 -18.26
N LYS A 254 30.56 10.92 -17.66
CA LYS A 254 31.37 12.14 -17.79
C LYS A 254 32.42 12.28 -16.69
N ALA A 255 32.45 11.37 -15.71
CA ALA A 255 33.35 11.42 -14.57
C ALA A 255 34.80 11.56 -14.98
N GLY A 256 35.45 12.61 -14.51
CA GLY A 256 36.87 12.92 -14.81
C GLY A 256 37.85 12.25 -13.88
N ASP A 257 37.40 11.75 -12.74
CA ASP A 257 38.22 11.05 -11.75
C ASP A 257 37.46 9.94 -11.01
N ASN A 258 38.19 9.29 -10.10
CA ASN A 258 37.67 8.17 -9.32
C ASN A 258 36.63 8.63 -8.28
N ALA A 259 36.74 9.87 -7.75
CA ALA A 259 35.83 10.39 -6.77
C ALA A 259 34.42 10.65 -7.36
N GLN A 260 34.38 11.25 -8.56
CA GLN A 260 33.11 11.44 -9.30
C GLN A 260 32.49 10.09 -9.72
N SER A 261 33.30 9.14 -10.14
CA SER A 261 32.81 7.78 -10.47
C SER A 261 32.22 7.11 -9.25
N GLN A 262 32.83 7.26 -8.08
CA GLN A 262 32.33 6.72 -6.82
C GLN A 262 31.03 7.41 -6.37
N ALA A 263 30.96 8.73 -6.48
CA ALA A 263 29.73 9.49 -6.22
C ALA A 263 28.57 9.02 -7.10
N SER A 264 28.81 8.78 -8.39
CA SER A 264 27.79 8.23 -9.29
C SER A 264 27.30 6.84 -8.83
N VAL A 265 28.18 5.97 -8.35
CA VAL A 265 27.82 4.65 -7.82
C VAL A 265 26.99 4.80 -6.53
N GLU A 266 27.40 5.68 -5.63
CA GLU A 266 26.68 5.94 -4.39
C GLU A 266 25.28 6.50 -4.64
N LEU A 267 25.15 7.47 -5.55
CA LEU A 267 23.84 7.99 -5.99
C LEU A 267 22.93 6.86 -6.51
N LYS A 268 23.45 5.96 -7.34
CA LYS A 268 22.68 4.82 -7.86
C LYS A 268 22.20 3.88 -6.77
N VAL A 269 23.03 3.63 -5.75
CA VAL A 269 22.62 2.81 -4.59
C VAL A 269 21.48 3.49 -3.83
N LEU A 270 21.59 4.78 -3.57
CA LEU A 270 20.55 5.54 -2.89
C LEU A 270 19.23 5.58 -3.71
N ILE A 271 19.35 5.77 -5.02
CA ILE A 271 18.19 5.77 -5.94
C ILE A 271 17.48 4.41 -5.93
N GLU A 272 18.20 3.29 -5.99
CA GLU A 272 17.59 1.97 -5.96
C GLU A 272 16.91 1.67 -4.62
N GLN A 273 17.53 2.05 -3.50
CA GLN A 273 16.91 1.97 -2.17
C GLN A 273 15.61 2.78 -2.09
N MET A 274 15.59 3.99 -2.64
CA MET A 274 14.38 4.81 -2.70
C MET A 274 13.33 4.19 -3.60
N ARG A 275 13.71 3.64 -4.76
CA ARG A 275 12.80 3.00 -5.70
C ARG A 275 12.06 1.83 -5.08
N GLU A 276 12.74 0.98 -4.30
CA GLU A 276 12.11 -0.11 -3.56
C GLU A 276 11.06 0.43 -2.57
N GLN A 277 11.35 1.52 -1.87
CA GLN A 277 10.39 2.13 -0.93
C GLN A 277 9.21 2.81 -1.65
N VAL A 278 9.46 3.47 -2.77
CA VAL A 278 8.41 4.09 -3.60
C VAL A 278 7.40 3.06 -4.09
N GLN A 279 7.84 1.85 -4.44
CA GLN A 279 6.93 0.75 -4.80
C GLN A 279 5.97 0.36 -3.65
N ASN A 280 6.33 0.63 -2.41
CA ASN A 280 5.50 0.38 -1.24
C ASN A 280 4.56 1.56 -0.90
N LEU A 281 4.82 2.76 -1.39
CA LEU A 281 3.98 3.95 -1.25
C LEU A 281 2.76 3.97 -2.20
N VAL A 282 2.72 3.08 -3.14
CA VAL A 282 1.67 3.03 -4.17
C VAL A 282 0.36 2.46 -3.65
#